data_eec2721452b1ec782833cc8c5045af11
#
_entry.id   eec2721452b1ec782833cc8c5045af11
#
_cell.length_a   1.000
_cell.length_b   1.000
_cell.length_c   1.000
_cell.angle_alpha   90.00
_cell.angle_beta   90.00
_cell.angle_gamma   90.00
#
_symmetry.space_group_name_H-M   'P 1'
#
loop_
_entity.id
_entity.type
_entity.pdbx_description
1 polymer ?
#
loop_
_entity_poly.entity_id
_entity_poly.type
_entity_poly.pdbx_seq_one_letter_code
_entity_poly.pdbx_strand_id
1 'polypeptide(L)'
;YQTPNEFTEIVCKLLRDVLKEDPHVIVEPTSGLGNFLSASLNSFHNVENAYGLEINKEYCAICSKRISDKRLQVINDNFFDYDVDEFIDDRQLLFIGNPPWATNSELNFNLPKKENIKRLTGTDAITGASNFDICEYIIFKLLKKSVGKNVSIAMLCKTSVARNILQEIDRNSISVDCVKMFNFNASKVFGISASACLLYIKLSESGNYVRSCGIYDIDAPEELKSEVLFENGKLRTNSENIVDLEGNCSIEWRQGVKHDCAKVMELSYSKEDLFVNKNKETVSLEHTLVFPLMKSSSFKKPIVKSSFQKFVIVTQKKTREETAYIRELAPLTWKYLQKNKDLFEARKSSIYNGAPDFSMFGVGDYSYAPYKVGISGFYKKPLFSLIYNESEISHSVMVDDTSYFLSFDNYNDAYTCMLLLNSEKVQQFLLSISFKDSKRPYTKKVLQRLDINKCTKNVSVRELLNTEQKLGLEKYISDEIYQHFKKSVA
;
A
#
# COMPACT_ATOMS: atom_id res chain seq x y z
N TYR A 1 -19.57 -8.83 5.90
CA TYR A 1 -20.35 -9.13 4.69
C TYR A 1 -20.49 -10.65 4.57
N GLN A 2 -21.71 -11.13 4.29
CA GLN A 2 -21.95 -12.55 3.98
C GLN A 2 -21.66 -12.77 2.47
N THR A 3 -20.95 -13.85 2.16
CA THR A 3 -20.66 -14.18 0.74
C THR A 3 -21.93 -14.75 0.07
N PRO A 4 -22.36 -14.24 -1.10
CA PRO A 4 -23.52 -14.79 -1.81
C PRO A 4 -23.35 -16.28 -2.13
N ASN A 5 -24.43 -17.07 -2.04
CA ASN A 5 -24.40 -18.51 -2.31
C ASN A 5 -23.87 -18.83 -3.71
N GLU A 6 -24.36 -18.12 -4.73
CA GLU A 6 -23.90 -18.29 -6.12
C GLU A 6 -22.39 -18.11 -6.25
N PHE A 7 -21.80 -17.17 -5.51
CA PHE A 7 -20.37 -16.94 -5.56
C PHE A 7 -19.56 -18.01 -4.80
N THR A 8 -20.09 -18.55 -3.69
CA THR A 8 -19.45 -19.67 -2.98
C THR A 8 -19.45 -20.94 -3.85
N GLU A 9 -20.50 -21.17 -4.64
CA GLU A 9 -20.57 -22.29 -5.59
C GLU A 9 -19.53 -22.14 -6.72
N ILE A 10 -19.34 -20.92 -7.26
CA ILE A 10 -18.29 -20.63 -8.25
C ILE A 10 -16.90 -20.96 -7.68
N VAL A 11 -16.62 -20.53 -6.44
CA VAL A 11 -15.35 -20.82 -5.78
C VAL A 11 -15.15 -22.32 -5.57
N CYS A 12 -16.13 -23.04 -5.03
CA CYS A 12 -16.03 -24.48 -4.82
C CYS A 12 -15.84 -25.25 -6.14
N LYS A 13 -16.55 -24.86 -7.20
CA LYS A 13 -16.37 -25.43 -8.53
C LYS A 13 -14.97 -25.21 -9.08
N LEU A 14 -14.42 -23.99 -8.92
CA LEU A 14 -13.05 -23.69 -9.32
C LEU A 14 -12.04 -24.58 -8.57
N LEU A 15 -12.19 -24.70 -7.25
CA LEU A 15 -11.31 -25.55 -6.43
C LEU A 15 -11.36 -27.01 -6.86
N ARG A 16 -12.55 -27.57 -7.09
CA ARG A 16 -12.74 -28.95 -7.51
C ARG A 16 -12.28 -29.20 -8.95
N ASP A 17 -12.76 -28.40 -9.90
CA ASP A 17 -12.63 -28.69 -11.33
C ASP A 17 -11.29 -28.21 -11.91
N VAL A 18 -10.77 -27.08 -11.46
CA VAL A 18 -9.53 -26.48 -11.97
C VAL A 18 -8.32 -26.83 -11.09
N LEU A 19 -8.46 -26.71 -9.77
CA LEU A 19 -7.37 -26.97 -8.83
C LEU A 19 -7.32 -28.43 -8.35
N LYS A 20 -8.32 -29.24 -8.70
CA LYS A 20 -8.42 -30.68 -8.40
C LYS A 20 -8.37 -30.96 -6.89
N GLU A 21 -8.95 -30.07 -6.10
CA GLU A 21 -9.11 -30.29 -4.65
C GLU A 21 -10.18 -31.36 -4.38
N ASP A 22 -9.87 -32.25 -3.45
CA ASP A 22 -10.78 -33.32 -3.00
C ASP A 22 -10.62 -33.56 -1.49
N PRO A 23 -10.97 -32.57 -0.66
CA PRO A 23 -10.72 -32.60 0.76
C PRO A 23 -11.60 -33.62 1.50
N HIS A 24 -11.03 -34.27 2.54
CA HIS A 24 -11.77 -35.08 3.52
C HIS A 24 -12.29 -34.23 4.69
N VAL A 25 -11.56 -33.16 5.01
CA VAL A 25 -11.93 -32.22 6.06
C VAL A 25 -12.03 -30.81 5.50
N ILE A 26 -13.09 -30.10 5.87
CA ILE A 26 -13.29 -28.68 5.51
C ILE A 26 -13.43 -27.86 6.77
N VAL A 27 -12.76 -26.71 6.82
CA VAL A 27 -12.87 -25.76 7.93
C VAL A 27 -13.09 -24.35 7.39
N GLU A 28 -14.18 -23.71 7.82
CA GLU A 28 -14.41 -22.28 7.62
C GLU A 28 -14.12 -21.52 8.93
N PRO A 29 -13.00 -20.76 9.00
CA PRO A 29 -12.52 -20.15 10.26
C PRO A 29 -13.40 -19.04 10.82
N THR A 30 -14.26 -18.45 9.98
CA THR A 30 -15.20 -17.37 10.31
C THR A 30 -16.47 -17.58 9.50
N SER A 31 -17.26 -18.58 9.94
CA SER A 31 -18.27 -19.17 9.04
C SER A 31 -19.50 -18.31 8.81
N GLY A 32 -19.77 -17.31 9.65
CA GLY A 32 -20.98 -16.50 9.50
C GLY A 32 -22.25 -17.37 9.43
N LEU A 33 -22.98 -17.26 8.33
CA LEU A 33 -24.16 -18.07 8.07
C LEU A 33 -23.86 -19.43 7.40
N GLY A 34 -22.57 -19.77 7.17
CA GLY A 34 -22.12 -21.05 6.63
C GLY A 34 -22.33 -21.22 5.12
N ASN A 35 -22.25 -20.15 4.32
CA ASN A 35 -22.47 -20.25 2.88
C ASN A 35 -21.38 -21.07 2.19
N PHE A 36 -20.11 -20.94 2.59
CA PHE A 36 -19.04 -21.79 2.10
C PHE A 36 -19.16 -23.22 2.57
N LEU A 37 -19.56 -23.46 3.82
CA LEU A 37 -19.81 -24.82 4.34
C LEU A 37 -20.87 -25.54 3.51
N SER A 38 -22.00 -24.87 3.25
CA SER A 38 -23.08 -25.42 2.41
C SER A 38 -22.59 -25.75 0.99
N ALA A 39 -21.92 -24.78 0.34
CA ALA A 39 -21.40 -24.98 -1.01
C ALA A 39 -20.35 -26.10 -1.06
N SER A 40 -19.47 -26.17 -0.07
CA SER A 40 -18.43 -27.19 0.01
C SER A 40 -18.98 -28.60 0.21
N LEU A 41 -19.94 -28.78 1.12
CA LEU A 41 -20.60 -30.06 1.37
C LEU A 41 -21.34 -30.60 0.15
N ASN A 42 -21.83 -29.70 -0.71
CA ASN A 42 -22.49 -30.05 -1.98
C ASN A 42 -21.49 -30.31 -3.11
N SER A 43 -20.30 -29.70 -3.07
CA SER A 43 -19.34 -29.75 -4.18
C SER A 43 -18.30 -30.86 -4.06
N PHE A 44 -17.87 -31.20 -2.83
CA PHE A 44 -16.83 -32.20 -2.58
C PHE A 44 -17.43 -33.49 -2.04
N HIS A 45 -17.21 -34.58 -2.74
CA HIS A 45 -17.88 -35.87 -2.44
C HIS A 45 -17.19 -36.67 -1.32
N ASN A 46 -15.88 -36.48 -1.13
CA ASN A 46 -15.08 -37.21 -0.15
C ASN A 46 -15.01 -36.55 1.22
N VAL A 47 -15.78 -35.47 1.45
CA VAL A 47 -15.83 -34.78 2.73
C VAL A 47 -16.45 -35.68 3.80
N GLU A 48 -15.68 -35.95 4.84
CA GLU A 48 -16.12 -36.72 6.02
C GLU A 48 -16.54 -35.78 7.16
N ASN A 49 -15.84 -34.65 7.30
CA ASN A 49 -16.09 -33.67 8.38
C ASN A 49 -16.05 -32.24 7.81
N ALA A 50 -16.98 -31.41 8.23
CA ALA A 50 -16.98 -29.97 7.96
C ALA A 50 -17.15 -29.18 9.29
N TYR A 51 -16.27 -28.22 9.52
CA TYR A 51 -16.27 -27.40 10.73
C TYR A 51 -16.44 -25.93 10.39
N GLY A 52 -17.33 -25.26 11.11
CA GLY A 52 -17.47 -23.81 11.04
C GLY A 52 -17.21 -23.17 12.39
N LEU A 53 -16.22 -22.28 12.48
CA LEU A 53 -16.04 -21.45 13.66
C LEU A 53 -16.73 -20.11 13.46
N GLU A 54 -17.49 -19.69 14.46
CA GLU A 54 -18.20 -18.42 14.43
C GLU A 54 -18.34 -17.87 15.86
N ILE A 55 -17.96 -16.62 16.05
CA ILE A 55 -18.03 -15.96 17.35
C ILE A 55 -19.47 -15.54 17.72
N ASN A 56 -20.29 -15.27 16.70
CA ASN A 56 -21.68 -14.85 16.90
C ASN A 56 -22.59 -16.06 17.09
N LYS A 57 -23.11 -16.23 18.31
CA LYS A 57 -23.98 -17.35 18.69
C LYS A 57 -25.26 -17.45 17.84
N GLU A 58 -25.81 -16.33 17.42
CA GLU A 58 -27.02 -16.32 16.57
C GLU A 58 -26.70 -16.86 15.17
N TYR A 59 -25.54 -16.49 14.61
CA TYR A 59 -25.10 -17.02 13.31
C TYR A 59 -24.81 -18.52 13.39
N CYS A 60 -24.21 -19.01 14.49
CA CYS A 60 -24.06 -20.44 14.71
C CYS A 60 -25.39 -21.18 14.68
N ALA A 61 -26.40 -20.67 15.40
CA ALA A 61 -27.74 -21.26 15.44
C ALA A 61 -28.41 -21.25 14.05
N ILE A 62 -28.31 -20.17 13.31
CA ILE A 62 -28.84 -20.07 11.94
C ILE A 62 -28.13 -21.06 11.01
N CYS A 63 -26.80 -21.12 11.06
CA CYS A 63 -25.99 -22.02 10.25
C CYS A 63 -26.39 -23.47 10.49
N SER A 64 -26.40 -23.92 11.73
CA SER A 64 -26.78 -25.31 12.13
C SER A 64 -28.21 -25.67 11.76
N LYS A 65 -29.14 -24.72 11.81
CA LYS A 65 -30.52 -24.94 11.41
C LYS A 65 -30.71 -25.03 9.90
N ARG A 66 -29.93 -24.22 9.16
CA ARG A 66 -30.03 -24.11 7.70
C ARG A 66 -29.38 -25.28 6.97
N ILE A 67 -28.27 -25.78 7.49
CA ILE A 67 -27.50 -26.86 6.86
C ILE A 67 -27.74 -28.14 7.66
N SER A 68 -28.68 -28.96 7.15
CA SER A 68 -29.00 -30.24 7.75
C SER A 68 -28.10 -31.36 7.18
N ASP A 69 -26.84 -31.35 7.59
CA ASP A 69 -25.85 -32.36 7.16
C ASP A 69 -25.12 -32.92 8.42
N LYS A 70 -25.11 -34.24 8.54
CA LYS A 70 -24.49 -34.94 9.71
C LYS A 70 -22.96 -34.75 9.78
N ARG A 71 -22.33 -34.36 8.70
CA ARG A 71 -20.88 -34.10 8.63
C ARG A 71 -20.51 -32.74 9.20
N LEU A 72 -21.50 -31.83 9.36
CA LEU A 72 -21.27 -30.45 9.81
C LEU A 72 -21.26 -30.35 11.33
N GLN A 73 -20.24 -29.69 11.85
CA GLN A 73 -20.15 -29.19 13.20
C GLN A 73 -19.91 -27.69 13.23
N VAL A 74 -20.82 -26.94 13.86
CA VAL A 74 -20.66 -25.50 14.06
C VAL A 74 -20.19 -25.23 15.49
N ILE A 75 -19.06 -24.55 15.62
CA ILE A 75 -18.38 -24.27 16.88
C ILE A 75 -18.54 -22.77 17.18
N ASN A 76 -19.19 -22.45 18.32
CA ASN A 76 -19.29 -21.08 18.76
C ASN A 76 -18.06 -20.70 19.59
N ASP A 77 -17.05 -20.19 18.93
CA ASP A 77 -15.79 -19.77 19.56
C ASP A 77 -15.10 -18.65 18.78
N ASN A 78 -14.11 -18.03 19.42
CA ASN A 78 -13.27 -17.02 18.79
C ASN A 78 -12.07 -17.70 18.11
N PHE A 79 -11.98 -17.57 16.78
CA PHE A 79 -10.86 -18.12 15.99
C PHE A 79 -9.48 -17.72 16.53
N PHE A 80 -9.34 -16.54 17.13
CA PHE A 80 -8.05 -16.09 17.65
C PHE A 80 -7.56 -16.91 18.84
N ASP A 81 -8.47 -17.39 19.66
CA ASP A 81 -8.18 -18.16 20.87
C ASP A 81 -8.28 -19.69 20.62
N TYR A 82 -8.91 -20.10 19.50
CA TYR A 82 -9.10 -21.50 19.15
C TYR A 82 -7.81 -22.17 18.66
N ASP A 83 -7.57 -23.41 19.09
CA ASP A 83 -6.44 -24.20 18.60
C ASP A 83 -6.81 -24.94 17.31
N VAL A 84 -6.37 -24.40 16.18
CA VAL A 84 -6.65 -24.96 14.85
C VAL A 84 -5.94 -26.29 14.59
N ASP A 85 -4.96 -26.67 15.42
CA ASP A 85 -4.29 -27.98 15.31
C ASP A 85 -5.28 -29.15 15.54
N GLU A 86 -6.41 -28.93 16.20
CA GLU A 86 -7.49 -29.92 16.37
C GLU A 86 -8.11 -30.40 15.05
N PHE A 87 -8.00 -29.61 13.97
CA PHE A 87 -8.52 -29.97 12.66
C PHE A 87 -7.47 -30.64 11.76
N ILE A 88 -6.19 -30.56 12.14
CA ILE A 88 -5.06 -30.97 11.29
C ILE A 88 -4.62 -32.39 11.66
N ASP A 89 -4.96 -33.33 10.81
CA ASP A 89 -4.50 -34.72 10.89
C ASP A 89 -3.82 -35.17 9.57
N ASP A 90 -3.78 -36.45 9.27
CA ASP A 90 -3.14 -36.97 8.06
C ASP A 90 -4.05 -36.91 6.83
N ARG A 91 -5.33 -36.49 6.98
CA ARG A 91 -6.28 -36.33 5.89
C ARG A 91 -6.06 -35.00 5.16
N GLN A 92 -6.50 -34.98 3.90
CA GLN A 92 -6.50 -33.72 3.15
C GLN A 92 -7.50 -32.72 3.74
N LEU A 93 -7.00 -31.58 4.20
CA LEU A 93 -7.75 -30.50 4.82
C LEU A 93 -7.81 -29.29 3.90
N LEU A 94 -9.00 -28.71 3.73
CA LEU A 94 -9.22 -27.43 3.07
C LEU A 94 -9.74 -26.39 4.07
N PHE A 95 -8.96 -25.35 4.31
CA PHE A 95 -9.46 -24.12 4.91
C PHE A 95 -10.05 -23.24 3.80
N ILE A 96 -11.34 -22.89 3.94
CA ILE A 96 -12.05 -22.07 2.94
C ILE A 96 -12.88 -21.02 3.67
N GLY A 97 -13.02 -19.82 3.07
CA GLY A 97 -13.90 -18.81 3.67
C GLY A 97 -13.64 -17.37 3.18
N ASN A 98 -14.38 -16.47 3.82
CA ASN A 98 -14.26 -15.03 3.63
C ASN A 98 -14.04 -14.33 4.97
N PRO A 99 -12.79 -14.28 5.49
CA PRO A 99 -12.48 -13.60 6.74
C PRO A 99 -12.82 -12.10 6.68
N PRO A 100 -13.05 -11.43 7.84
CA PRO A 100 -13.34 -10.00 7.88
C PRO A 100 -12.24 -9.14 7.24
N TRP A 101 -12.61 -8.24 6.30
CA TRP A 101 -11.69 -7.31 5.63
C TRP A 101 -11.58 -5.99 6.40
N ALA A 102 -11.25 -6.06 7.66
CA ALA A 102 -11.14 -4.92 8.54
C ALA A 102 -9.73 -4.81 9.12
N THR A 103 -9.33 -3.58 9.39
CA THR A 103 -8.11 -3.35 10.16
C THR A 103 -8.41 -3.41 11.66
N ASN A 104 -7.38 -3.71 12.43
CA ASN A 104 -7.46 -3.79 13.89
C ASN A 104 -8.03 -2.51 14.55
N SER A 105 -7.79 -1.34 13.94
CA SER A 105 -8.33 -0.05 14.41
C SER A 105 -9.81 0.16 14.13
N GLU A 106 -10.40 -0.63 13.24
CA GLU A 106 -11.84 -0.57 12.89
C GLU A 106 -12.69 -1.49 13.78
N LEU A 107 -12.05 -2.46 14.44
CA LEU A 107 -12.68 -3.37 15.39
C LEU A 107 -12.33 -2.97 16.83
N ASN A 108 -13.33 -2.63 17.64
CA ASN A 108 -13.14 -2.19 19.02
C ASN A 108 -13.11 -3.36 20.04
N PHE A 109 -13.39 -4.59 19.61
CA PHE A 109 -13.51 -5.78 20.47
C PHE A 109 -13.10 -7.05 19.72
N ASN A 110 -12.83 -8.13 20.45
CA ASN A 110 -12.42 -9.44 19.91
C ASN A 110 -11.17 -9.38 19.02
N LEU A 111 -10.18 -8.63 19.47
CA LEU A 111 -8.90 -8.54 18.80
C LEU A 111 -7.96 -9.63 19.28
N PRO A 112 -7.10 -10.20 18.41
CA PRO A 112 -6.03 -11.09 18.83
C PRO A 112 -5.10 -10.37 19.82
N LYS A 113 -4.49 -11.13 20.72
CA LYS A 113 -3.44 -10.61 21.60
C LYS A 113 -2.38 -9.91 20.74
N LYS A 114 -1.90 -8.75 21.20
CA LYS A 114 -0.86 -7.96 20.48
C LYS A 114 0.45 -8.75 20.43
N GLU A 115 0.60 -9.59 19.42
CA GLU A 115 1.84 -10.27 19.11
C GLU A 115 2.51 -9.59 17.92
N ASN A 116 3.82 -9.40 17.98
CA ASN A 116 4.60 -8.90 16.84
C ASN A 116 4.83 -10.06 15.84
N ILE A 117 3.75 -10.51 15.18
CA ILE A 117 3.73 -11.66 14.28
C ILE A 117 4.68 -11.47 13.11
N LYS A 118 4.81 -10.23 12.62
CA LYS A 118 5.67 -9.87 11.50
C LYS A 118 7.14 -9.65 11.89
N ARG A 119 7.49 -9.78 13.17
CA ARG A 119 8.85 -9.49 13.69
C ARG A 119 9.39 -8.13 13.24
N LEU A 120 8.52 -7.13 13.18
CA LEU A 120 8.89 -5.77 12.82
C LEU A 120 9.81 -5.16 13.90
N THR A 121 10.73 -4.28 13.49
CA THR A 121 11.66 -3.57 14.38
C THR A 121 11.46 -2.06 14.30
N GLY A 122 11.86 -1.32 15.34
CA GLY A 122 11.79 0.14 15.38
C GLY A 122 10.37 0.71 15.38
N THR A 123 10.17 1.84 14.72
CA THR A 123 8.87 2.53 14.61
C THR A 123 7.82 1.69 13.88
N ASP A 124 8.23 0.83 12.95
CA ASP A 124 7.34 -0.07 12.23
C ASP A 124 6.77 -1.16 13.15
N ALA A 125 7.51 -1.59 14.19
CA ALA A 125 7.01 -2.50 15.21
C ALA A 125 5.90 -1.86 16.05
N ILE A 126 6.03 -0.57 16.35
CA ILE A 126 5.06 0.19 17.18
C ILE A 126 3.81 0.51 16.37
N THR A 127 3.95 0.96 15.13
CA THR A 127 2.84 1.36 14.25
C THR A 127 2.24 0.17 13.50
N GLY A 128 3.05 -0.79 13.05
CA GLY A 128 2.61 -1.97 12.32
C GLY A 128 1.90 -3.00 13.19
N ALA A 129 2.34 -3.19 14.44
CA ALA A 129 1.66 -4.09 15.39
C ALA A 129 0.28 -3.58 15.84
N SER A 130 0.01 -2.28 15.67
CA SER A 130 -1.27 -1.68 16.05
C SER A 130 -2.31 -1.66 14.92
N ASN A 131 -1.94 -1.92 13.67
CA ASN A 131 -2.83 -1.74 12.52
C ASN A 131 -2.62 -2.79 11.42
N PHE A 132 -2.86 -4.07 11.76
CA PHE A 132 -2.84 -5.16 10.78
C PHE A 132 -4.25 -5.48 10.27
N ASP A 133 -4.34 -6.09 9.09
CA ASP A 133 -5.60 -6.58 8.53
C ASP A 133 -5.95 -7.93 9.18
N ILE A 134 -7.17 -8.06 9.69
CA ILE A 134 -7.66 -9.27 10.37
C ILE A 134 -7.60 -10.50 9.45
N CYS A 135 -7.97 -10.32 8.19
CA CYS A 135 -7.88 -11.37 7.19
C CYS A 135 -6.43 -11.87 7.01
N GLU A 136 -5.46 -10.94 6.98
CA GLU A 136 -4.04 -11.27 6.91
C GLU A 136 -3.59 -12.11 8.10
N TYR A 137 -4.01 -11.73 9.31
CA TYR A 137 -3.70 -12.48 10.52
C TYR A 137 -4.23 -13.91 10.49
N ILE A 138 -5.50 -14.08 10.11
CA ILE A 138 -6.15 -15.39 10.03
C ILE A 138 -5.39 -16.29 9.04
N ILE A 139 -5.14 -15.82 7.82
CA ILE A 139 -4.43 -16.59 6.80
C ILE A 139 -3.03 -16.97 7.29
N PHE A 140 -2.31 -16.04 7.92
CA PHE A 140 -0.96 -16.29 8.39
C PHE A 140 -0.92 -17.27 9.59
N LYS A 141 -1.90 -17.22 10.51
CA LYS A 141 -2.04 -18.22 11.57
C LYS A 141 -2.25 -19.62 10.98
N LEU A 142 -3.16 -19.75 10.01
CA LEU A 142 -3.41 -21.02 9.32
C LEU A 142 -2.15 -21.55 8.62
N LEU A 143 -1.45 -20.70 7.88
CA LEU A 143 -0.20 -21.06 7.20
C LEU A 143 0.84 -21.63 8.18
N LYS A 144 1.07 -20.95 9.30
CA LYS A 144 2.07 -21.39 10.29
C LYS A 144 1.74 -22.74 10.91
N LYS A 145 0.46 -22.97 11.20
CA LYS A 145 -0.02 -24.21 11.79
C LYS A 145 -0.02 -25.39 10.80
N SER A 146 -0.08 -25.09 9.51
CA SER A 146 -0.21 -26.09 8.44
C SER A 146 1.12 -26.48 7.79
N VAL A 147 2.26 -25.98 8.24
CA VAL A 147 3.57 -26.29 7.66
C VAL A 147 3.85 -27.79 7.66
N GLY A 148 4.19 -28.36 6.48
CA GLY A 148 4.51 -29.78 6.33
C GLY A 148 3.29 -30.70 6.42
N LYS A 149 2.07 -30.19 6.25
CA LYS A 149 0.81 -30.93 6.31
C LYS A 149 0.08 -30.91 4.98
N ASN A 150 -0.80 -31.90 4.75
CA ASN A 150 -1.65 -31.98 3.57
C ASN A 150 -2.83 -30.98 3.66
N VAL A 151 -2.51 -29.70 3.56
CA VAL A 151 -3.46 -28.62 3.76
C VAL A 151 -3.49 -27.69 2.56
N SER A 152 -4.70 -27.32 2.16
CA SER A 152 -4.95 -26.23 1.22
C SER A 152 -5.68 -25.08 1.93
N ILE A 153 -5.35 -23.86 1.56
CA ILE A 153 -5.98 -22.64 2.07
C ILE A 153 -6.57 -21.86 0.89
N ALA A 154 -7.87 -21.60 0.91
CA ALA A 154 -8.62 -20.90 -0.12
C ALA A 154 -9.45 -19.78 0.51
N MET A 155 -8.89 -18.56 0.59
CA MET A 155 -9.51 -17.43 1.29
C MET A 155 -9.79 -16.26 0.36
N LEU A 156 -11.00 -15.69 0.47
CA LEU A 156 -11.31 -14.42 -0.16
C LEU A 156 -10.63 -13.29 0.63
N CYS A 157 -9.89 -12.46 -0.06
CA CYS A 157 -9.17 -11.36 0.58
C CYS A 157 -8.92 -10.18 -0.38
N LYS A 158 -8.49 -9.06 0.17
CA LYS A 158 -7.93 -7.97 -0.64
C LYS A 158 -6.65 -8.44 -1.32
N THR A 159 -6.41 -8.02 -2.58
CA THR A 159 -5.16 -8.34 -3.29
C THR A 159 -3.92 -7.83 -2.55
N SER A 160 -4.04 -6.77 -1.75
CA SER A 160 -2.96 -6.28 -0.87
C SER A 160 -2.63 -7.26 0.25
N VAL A 161 -3.65 -7.91 0.83
CA VAL A 161 -3.49 -8.96 1.85
C VAL A 161 -2.79 -10.16 1.24
N ALA A 162 -3.27 -10.64 0.08
CA ALA A 162 -2.64 -11.75 -0.63
C ALA A 162 -1.14 -11.49 -0.87
N ARG A 163 -0.77 -10.29 -1.35
CA ARG A 163 0.65 -9.91 -1.54
C ARG A 163 1.45 -9.90 -0.25
N ASN A 164 0.87 -9.44 0.86
CA ASN A 164 1.54 -9.51 2.16
C ASN A 164 1.79 -10.97 2.58
N ILE A 165 0.82 -11.86 2.34
CA ILE A 165 0.98 -13.29 2.60
C ILE A 165 2.10 -13.91 1.76
N LEU A 166 2.23 -13.56 0.47
CA LEU A 166 3.39 -14.01 -0.35
C LEU A 166 4.73 -13.61 0.27
N GLN A 167 4.83 -12.40 0.81
CA GLN A 167 6.05 -11.95 1.49
C GLN A 167 6.30 -12.73 2.78
N GLU A 168 5.24 -13.10 3.52
CA GLU A 168 5.38 -13.87 4.75
C GLU A 168 5.72 -15.34 4.48
N ILE A 169 5.21 -15.94 3.39
CA ILE A 169 5.62 -17.27 2.92
C ILE A 169 7.14 -17.28 2.69
N ASP A 170 7.66 -16.29 1.99
CA ASP A 170 9.08 -16.18 1.68
C ASP A 170 9.93 -15.93 2.93
N ARG A 171 9.59 -14.92 3.74
CA ARG A 171 10.33 -14.55 4.95
C ARG A 171 10.41 -15.66 5.99
N ASN A 172 9.39 -16.48 6.08
CA ASN A 172 9.32 -17.59 7.04
C ASN A 172 9.71 -18.93 6.40
N SER A 173 10.16 -18.94 5.14
CA SER A 173 10.55 -20.13 4.40
C SER A 173 9.49 -21.23 4.45
N ILE A 174 8.21 -20.85 4.30
CA ILE A 174 7.10 -21.79 4.33
C ILE A 174 7.07 -22.59 3.03
N SER A 175 7.15 -23.90 3.13
CA SER A 175 7.11 -24.81 1.99
C SER A 175 5.71 -24.88 1.41
N VAL A 176 5.58 -24.57 0.12
CA VAL A 176 4.33 -24.59 -0.64
C VAL A 176 4.52 -25.23 -2.01
N ASP A 177 3.56 -26.03 -2.45
CA ASP A 177 3.56 -26.66 -3.78
C ASP A 177 2.99 -25.74 -4.84
N CYS A 178 2.06 -24.86 -4.44
CA CYS A 178 1.37 -23.96 -5.36
C CYS A 178 0.81 -22.75 -4.65
N VAL A 179 0.91 -21.58 -5.30
CA VAL A 179 0.19 -20.36 -4.88
C VAL A 179 -0.45 -19.72 -6.08
N LYS A 180 -1.74 -19.40 -6.00
CA LYS A 180 -2.50 -18.75 -7.06
C LYS A 180 -3.43 -17.68 -6.51
N MET A 181 -3.66 -16.64 -7.30
CA MET A 181 -4.62 -15.59 -7.03
C MET A 181 -5.64 -15.53 -8.17
N PHE A 182 -6.91 -15.64 -7.84
CA PHE A 182 -8.01 -15.49 -8.80
C PHE A 182 -8.73 -14.18 -8.49
N ASN A 183 -8.48 -13.15 -9.31
CA ASN A 183 -9.09 -11.85 -9.14
C ASN A 183 -10.58 -11.88 -9.45
N PHE A 184 -11.37 -11.09 -8.73
CA PHE A 184 -12.79 -10.92 -9.00
C PHE A 184 -13.25 -9.49 -8.70
N ASN A 185 -14.41 -9.12 -9.21
CA ASN A 185 -15.00 -7.80 -9.02
C ASN A 185 -15.75 -7.70 -7.68
N ALA A 186 -15.09 -7.18 -6.64
CA ALA A 186 -15.69 -7.03 -5.32
C ALA A 186 -16.91 -6.07 -5.30
N SER A 187 -17.01 -5.14 -6.25
CA SER A 187 -18.19 -4.28 -6.35
C SER A 187 -19.42 -5.04 -6.82
N LYS A 188 -19.26 -6.01 -7.73
CA LYS A 188 -20.36 -6.88 -8.17
C LYS A 188 -20.77 -7.88 -7.08
N VAL A 189 -19.80 -8.44 -6.34
CA VAL A 189 -20.07 -9.50 -5.36
C VAL A 189 -20.52 -8.94 -4.01
N PHE A 190 -19.89 -7.86 -3.52
CA PHE A 190 -20.08 -7.33 -2.17
C PHE A 190 -20.53 -5.87 -2.12
N GLY A 191 -20.66 -5.18 -3.27
CA GLY A 191 -20.99 -3.74 -3.32
C GLY A 191 -19.87 -2.82 -2.83
N ILE A 192 -18.62 -3.28 -2.75
CA ILE A 192 -17.50 -2.52 -2.22
C ILE A 192 -16.43 -2.21 -3.29
N SER A 193 -15.84 -1.02 -3.20
CA SER A 193 -14.75 -0.62 -4.10
C SER A 193 -13.39 -1.07 -3.54
N ALA A 194 -13.04 -2.33 -3.75
CA ALA A 194 -11.76 -2.90 -3.37
C ALA A 194 -11.27 -3.87 -4.46
N SER A 195 -9.95 -3.94 -4.64
CA SER A 195 -9.34 -5.02 -5.42
C SER A 195 -9.28 -6.28 -4.58
N ALA A 196 -9.84 -7.37 -5.06
CA ALA A 196 -10.05 -8.60 -4.32
C ALA A 196 -9.68 -9.84 -5.14
N CYS A 197 -9.34 -10.90 -4.45
CA CYS A 197 -9.04 -12.20 -5.03
C CYS A 197 -9.45 -13.35 -4.11
N LEU A 198 -9.62 -14.53 -4.69
CA LEU A 198 -9.46 -15.79 -4.00
C LEU A 198 -7.95 -16.09 -3.96
N LEU A 199 -7.36 -16.10 -2.77
CA LEU A 199 -5.99 -16.56 -2.56
C LEU A 199 -6.02 -18.06 -2.27
N TYR A 200 -5.37 -18.83 -3.13
CA TYR A 200 -5.21 -20.27 -2.97
C TYR A 200 -3.75 -20.62 -2.71
N ILE A 201 -3.51 -21.42 -1.67
CA ILE A 201 -2.19 -21.89 -1.26
C ILE A 201 -2.29 -23.39 -0.96
N LYS A 202 -1.46 -24.20 -1.63
CA LYS A 202 -1.26 -25.62 -1.32
C LYS A 202 0.05 -25.75 -0.53
N LEU A 203 -0.03 -26.20 0.71
CA LEU A 203 1.14 -26.48 1.53
C LEU A 203 1.88 -27.70 0.98
N SER A 204 3.18 -27.78 1.17
CA SER A 204 4.00 -28.89 0.72
C SER A 204 4.36 -29.83 1.87
N GLU A 205 3.99 -31.10 1.73
CA GLU A 205 4.43 -32.17 2.63
C GLU A 205 5.86 -32.60 2.33
N SER A 206 6.30 -32.49 1.06
CA SER A 206 7.63 -32.88 0.58
C SER A 206 8.72 -31.82 0.79
N GLY A 207 8.35 -30.63 1.27
CA GLY A 207 9.28 -29.52 1.47
C GLY A 207 9.55 -28.70 0.20
N ASN A 208 8.75 -28.83 -0.84
CA ASN A 208 8.85 -27.97 -2.03
C ASN A 208 8.70 -26.50 -1.67
N TYR A 209 9.43 -25.66 -2.37
CA TYR A 209 9.45 -24.23 -2.13
C TYR A 209 9.25 -23.46 -3.43
N VAL A 210 7.97 -23.21 -3.77
CA VAL A 210 7.61 -22.39 -4.94
C VAL A 210 7.77 -20.92 -4.58
N ARG A 211 8.38 -20.13 -5.46
CA ARG A 211 8.64 -18.68 -5.31
C ARG A 211 7.86 -17.83 -6.30
N SER A 212 6.80 -18.38 -6.86
CA SER A 212 5.93 -17.66 -7.78
C SER A 212 4.46 -17.87 -7.47
N CYS A 213 3.65 -16.88 -7.81
CA CYS A 213 2.21 -16.88 -7.68
C CYS A 213 1.59 -16.51 -9.02
N GLY A 214 0.84 -17.44 -9.61
CA GLY A 214 0.06 -17.17 -10.81
C GLY A 214 -1.16 -16.31 -10.51
N ILE A 215 -1.41 -15.32 -11.36
CA ILE A 215 -2.58 -14.42 -11.26
C ILE A 215 -3.53 -14.73 -12.42
N TYR A 216 -4.76 -14.98 -12.08
CA TYR A 216 -5.87 -15.36 -12.98
C TYR A 216 -7.08 -14.47 -12.71
N ASP A 217 -8.09 -14.52 -13.61
CA ASP A 217 -9.43 -14.05 -13.31
C ASP A 217 -10.31 -15.25 -12.88
N ILE A 218 -11.22 -15.03 -11.93
CA ILE A 218 -12.14 -16.07 -11.46
C ILE A 218 -13.07 -16.54 -12.60
N ASP A 219 -13.40 -15.63 -13.53
CA ASP A 219 -14.23 -15.91 -14.71
C ASP A 219 -13.46 -16.62 -15.85
N ALA A 220 -12.11 -16.66 -15.78
CA ALA A 220 -11.23 -17.36 -16.72
C ALA A 220 -10.06 -18.04 -15.96
N PRO A 221 -10.34 -19.04 -15.09
CA PRO A 221 -9.39 -19.54 -14.10
C PRO A 221 -8.22 -20.36 -14.69
N GLU A 222 -8.27 -20.74 -15.96
CA GLU A 222 -7.18 -21.44 -16.65
C GLU A 222 -6.25 -20.48 -17.41
N GLU A 223 -6.65 -19.22 -17.60
CA GLU A 223 -5.87 -18.23 -18.34
C GLU A 223 -4.95 -17.44 -17.43
N LEU A 224 -3.64 -17.73 -17.48
CA LEU A 224 -2.63 -16.98 -16.72
C LEU A 224 -2.54 -15.55 -17.24
N LYS A 225 -2.88 -14.57 -16.42
CA LYS A 225 -2.80 -13.14 -16.75
C LYS A 225 -1.42 -12.57 -16.48
N SER A 226 -0.81 -12.98 -15.39
CA SER A 226 0.55 -12.57 -14.98
C SER A 226 1.05 -13.48 -13.86
N GLU A 227 2.34 -13.36 -13.54
CA GLU A 227 2.96 -14.08 -12.45
C GLU A 227 3.70 -13.09 -11.54
N VAL A 228 3.63 -13.29 -10.25
CA VAL A 228 4.37 -12.53 -9.24
C VAL A 228 5.41 -13.43 -8.60
N LEU A 229 6.67 -13.05 -8.73
CA LEU A 229 7.78 -13.65 -8.00
C LEU A 229 7.89 -13.04 -6.61
N PHE A 230 8.20 -13.87 -5.62
CA PHE A 230 8.45 -13.43 -4.25
C PHE A 230 9.76 -14.04 -3.74
N GLU A 231 10.71 -13.16 -3.43
CA GLU A 231 12.05 -13.54 -3.00
C GLU A 231 12.66 -12.46 -2.11
N ASN A 232 13.36 -12.88 -1.05
CA ASN A 232 13.98 -11.99 -0.07
C ASN A 232 13.00 -10.97 0.54
N GLY A 233 11.76 -11.39 0.78
CA GLY A 233 10.66 -10.55 1.27
C GLY A 233 10.18 -9.49 0.28
N LYS A 234 10.54 -9.59 -0.98
CA LYS A 234 10.17 -8.64 -2.04
C LYS A 234 9.31 -9.30 -3.09
N LEU A 235 8.42 -8.50 -3.69
CA LEU A 235 7.56 -8.95 -4.78
C LEU A 235 7.97 -8.25 -6.08
N ARG A 236 7.92 -8.99 -7.19
CA ARG A 236 8.13 -8.47 -8.54
C ARG A 236 7.27 -9.25 -9.52
N THR A 237 6.59 -8.55 -10.43
CA THR A 237 5.91 -9.20 -11.57
C THR A 237 6.97 -9.86 -12.46
N ASN A 238 6.77 -11.13 -12.80
CA ASN A 238 7.63 -11.83 -13.74
C ASN A 238 7.43 -11.24 -15.13
N SER A 239 8.50 -10.64 -15.66
CA SER A 239 8.51 -10.03 -16.99
C SER A 239 9.89 -10.26 -17.61
N GLU A 240 9.90 -10.81 -18.80
CA GLU A 240 11.13 -11.03 -19.56
C GLU A 240 11.82 -9.71 -19.90
N ASN A 241 13.15 -9.69 -19.93
CA ASN A 241 13.99 -8.57 -20.38
C ASN A 241 13.99 -7.29 -19.52
N ILE A 242 13.54 -7.34 -18.26
CA ILE A 242 13.67 -6.20 -17.36
C ILE A 242 15.08 -6.16 -16.74
N VAL A 243 15.77 -5.04 -16.92
CA VAL A 243 17.07 -4.79 -16.28
C VAL A 243 16.88 -4.75 -14.76
N ASP A 244 17.67 -5.49 -14.01
CA ASP A 244 17.64 -5.49 -12.55
C ASP A 244 18.25 -4.20 -11.98
N LEU A 245 17.38 -3.31 -11.53
CA LEU A 245 17.73 -2.07 -10.86
C LEU A 245 17.40 -2.11 -9.36
N GLU A 246 17.12 -3.30 -8.83
CA GLU A 246 16.78 -3.52 -7.42
C GLU A 246 17.97 -3.23 -6.51
N GLY A 247 17.76 -2.47 -5.46
CA GLY A 247 18.78 -2.15 -4.46
C GLY A 247 18.21 -1.28 -3.35
N ASN A 248 19.00 -0.30 -2.96
CA ASN A 248 18.59 0.76 -2.04
C ASN A 248 18.98 2.11 -2.65
N CYS A 249 18.01 3.00 -2.79
CA CYS A 249 18.26 4.33 -3.33
C CYS A 249 19.27 5.08 -2.45
N SER A 250 20.37 5.57 -3.04
CA SER A 250 21.39 6.33 -2.33
C SER A 250 20.88 7.70 -1.84
N ILE A 251 19.83 8.23 -2.48
CA ILE A 251 19.14 9.46 -2.09
C ILE A 251 17.84 9.08 -1.36
N GLU A 252 17.57 9.66 -0.21
CA GLU A 252 16.41 9.30 0.57
C GLU A 252 15.12 9.91 0.01
N TRP A 253 14.18 9.06 -0.38
CA TRP A 253 12.84 9.48 -0.73
C TRP A 253 12.10 10.07 0.47
N ARG A 254 11.53 11.24 0.31
CA ARG A 254 10.74 11.94 1.32
C ARG A 254 9.28 11.95 0.93
N GLN A 255 8.41 11.86 1.92
CA GLN A 255 6.99 12.13 1.76
C GLN A 255 6.76 13.62 1.99
N GLY A 256 5.81 14.20 1.28
CA GLY A 256 5.49 15.60 1.43
C GLY A 256 4.81 15.96 2.76
N VAL A 257 4.55 17.24 2.96
CA VAL A 257 4.04 17.81 4.21
C VAL A 257 2.62 17.33 4.52
N LYS A 258 2.40 16.93 5.77
CA LYS A 258 1.13 16.48 6.31
C LYS A 258 0.71 17.39 7.47
N HIS A 259 -0.48 17.97 7.37
CA HIS A 259 -1.03 18.87 8.40
C HIS A 259 -2.43 18.49 8.88
N ASP A 260 -3.16 17.66 8.14
CA ASP A 260 -4.52 17.18 8.41
C ASP A 260 -5.54 18.29 8.77
N CYS A 261 -5.26 19.55 8.39
CA CYS A 261 -6.10 20.73 8.62
C CYS A 261 -6.21 21.58 7.34
N ALA A 262 -6.61 20.95 6.23
CA ALA A 262 -6.63 21.57 4.92
C ALA A 262 -7.54 22.81 4.80
N LYS A 263 -8.58 22.90 5.63
CA LYS A 263 -9.51 24.05 5.64
C LYS A 263 -8.82 25.34 6.06
N VAL A 264 -7.80 25.24 6.90
CA VAL A 264 -7.05 26.36 7.47
C VAL A 264 -5.69 26.53 6.80
N MET A 265 -4.95 25.43 6.66
CA MET A 265 -3.55 25.46 6.23
C MET A 265 -3.37 25.63 4.73
N GLU A 266 -4.33 25.17 3.89
CA GLU A 266 -4.22 25.27 2.44
C GLU A 266 -4.93 26.54 1.94
N LEU A 267 -4.20 27.30 1.13
CA LEU A 267 -4.58 28.61 0.65
C LEU A 267 -4.56 28.65 -0.88
N SER A 268 -5.32 29.57 -1.44
CA SER A 268 -5.22 30.00 -2.82
C SER A 268 -4.93 31.50 -2.85
N TYR A 269 -4.22 31.95 -3.87
CA TYR A 269 -3.95 33.39 -4.04
C TYR A 269 -5.22 34.11 -4.47
N SER A 270 -5.47 35.27 -3.86
CA SER A 270 -6.51 36.22 -4.25
C SER A 270 -5.86 37.43 -4.95
N LYS A 271 -6.66 38.44 -5.26
CA LYS A 271 -6.14 39.75 -5.70
C LYS A 271 -5.56 40.50 -4.49
N GLU A 272 -4.62 41.40 -4.74
CA GLU A 272 -4.12 42.39 -3.72
C GLU A 272 -3.39 41.76 -2.52
N ASP A 273 -2.49 40.78 -2.77
CA ASP A 273 -1.68 40.11 -1.71
C ASP A 273 -2.47 39.42 -0.60
N LEU A 274 -3.73 39.07 -0.88
CA LEU A 274 -4.59 38.32 0.05
C LEU A 274 -4.63 36.86 -0.33
N PHE A 275 -4.84 36.01 0.68
CA PHE A 275 -5.06 34.58 0.50
C PHE A 275 -6.53 34.22 0.77
N VAL A 276 -6.99 33.12 0.14
CA VAL A 276 -8.32 32.54 0.41
C VAL A 276 -8.11 31.11 0.89
N ASN A 277 -8.65 30.79 2.06
CA ASN A 277 -8.63 29.43 2.60
C ASN A 277 -9.73 28.55 1.99
N LYS A 278 -9.76 27.26 2.31
CA LYS A 278 -10.80 26.34 1.78
C LYS A 278 -12.22 26.60 2.31
N ASN A 279 -12.35 27.38 3.38
CA ASN A 279 -13.67 27.85 3.86
C ASN A 279 -14.17 29.08 3.09
N LYS A 280 -13.41 29.54 2.06
CA LYS A 280 -13.69 30.74 1.26
C LYS A 280 -13.57 32.05 2.06
N GLU A 281 -12.85 32.04 3.17
CA GLU A 281 -12.51 33.25 3.92
C GLU A 281 -11.26 33.90 3.31
N THR A 282 -11.35 35.18 3.04
CA THR A 282 -10.18 36.00 2.67
C THR A 282 -9.38 36.33 3.91
N VAL A 283 -8.08 36.06 3.89
CA VAL A 283 -7.17 36.21 5.01
C VAL A 283 -5.92 37.00 4.60
N SER A 284 -5.50 37.91 5.45
CA SER A 284 -4.22 38.60 5.35
C SER A 284 -3.21 37.90 6.24
N LEU A 285 -2.12 37.42 5.66
CA LEU A 285 -1.05 36.67 6.34
C LEU A 285 0.30 37.19 5.88
N GLU A 286 1.30 37.04 6.73
CA GLU A 286 2.69 37.30 6.32
C GLU A 286 3.14 36.23 5.32
N HIS A 287 3.82 36.66 4.26
CA HIS A 287 4.35 35.74 3.26
C HIS A 287 5.44 34.80 3.78
N THR A 288 6.09 35.17 4.89
CA THR A 288 7.22 34.43 5.49
C THR A 288 6.94 32.96 5.76
N LEU A 289 5.68 32.60 6.11
CA LEU A 289 5.27 31.24 6.41
C LEU A 289 4.37 30.62 5.35
N VAL A 290 4.13 31.30 4.24
CA VAL A 290 3.23 30.82 3.17
C VAL A 290 4.07 30.34 1.97
N PHE A 291 4.04 29.06 1.70
CA PHE A 291 4.85 28.40 0.69
C PHE A 291 3.97 27.86 -0.46
N PRO A 292 4.45 27.93 -1.72
CA PRO A 292 3.80 27.24 -2.83
C PRO A 292 3.61 25.76 -2.51
N LEU A 293 2.44 25.18 -2.86
CA LEU A 293 2.09 23.79 -2.60
C LEU A 293 1.86 23.02 -3.88
N MET A 294 2.64 21.98 -4.09
CA MET A 294 2.45 21.00 -5.17
C MET A 294 1.57 19.85 -4.66
N LYS A 295 0.37 19.72 -5.22
CA LYS A 295 -0.56 18.63 -4.93
C LYS A 295 -0.32 17.45 -5.89
N SER A 296 -0.69 16.26 -5.48
CA SER A 296 -0.61 15.04 -6.28
C SER A 296 -1.23 15.18 -7.68
N SER A 297 -2.33 15.91 -7.80
CA SER A 297 -3.01 16.18 -9.08
C SER A 297 -2.24 17.09 -10.04
N SER A 298 -1.18 17.74 -9.59
CA SER A 298 -0.38 18.70 -10.37
C SER A 298 0.83 18.07 -11.09
N PHE A 299 1.13 16.80 -10.83
CA PHE A 299 2.20 16.04 -11.51
C PHE A 299 1.81 15.63 -12.94
N LYS A 300 1.62 16.59 -13.83
CA LYS A 300 1.16 16.36 -15.20
C LYS A 300 2.20 16.66 -16.27
N LYS A 301 3.29 17.32 -15.89
CA LYS A 301 4.38 17.73 -16.78
C LYS A 301 5.73 17.32 -16.19
N PRO A 302 6.74 17.06 -17.03
CA PRO A 302 8.07 16.71 -16.55
C PRO A 302 8.78 17.84 -15.80
N ILE A 303 8.43 19.09 -16.08
CA ILE A 303 8.93 20.27 -15.37
C ILE A 303 7.74 21.10 -14.88
N VAL A 304 7.74 21.43 -13.60
CA VAL A 304 6.76 22.29 -12.95
C VAL A 304 7.53 23.43 -12.28
N LYS A 305 7.42 24.62 -12.87
CA LYS A 305 8.09 25.84 -12.45
C LYS A 305 7.10 26.98 -12.51
N SER A 306 7.16 27.91 -11.60
CA SER A 306 6.31 29.12 -11.54
C SER A 306 4.77 28.88 -11.54
N SER A 307 4.00 29.96 -11.36
CA SER A 307 2.52 29.97 -11.45
C SER A 307 1.78 29.01 -10.50
N PHE A 308 2.31 28.79 -9.30
CA PHE A 308 1.62 28.01 -8.29
C PHE A 308 0.33 28.73 -7.85
N GLN A 309 -0.79 28.00 -7.88
CA GLN A 309 -2.11 28.51 -7.50
C GLN A 309 -2.50 28.11 -6.08
N LYS A 310 -1.75 27.18 -5.48
CA LYS A 310 -2.00 26.65 -4.14
C LYS A 310 -0.80 26.90 -3.26
N PHE A 311 -1.10 27.20 -2.01
CA PHE A 311 -0.11 27.50 -0.99
C PHE A 311 -0.44 26.76 0.30
N VAL A 312 0.53 26.66 1.17
CA VAL A 312 0.37 26.06 2.49
C VAL A 312 1.11 26.90 3.53
N ILE A 313 0.49 27.08 4.70
CA ILE A 313 1.18 27.67 5.85
C ILE A 313 2.13 26.63 6.41
N VAL A 314 3.43 26.95 6.54
CA VAL A 314 4.44 26.08 7.11
C VAL A 314 4.82 26.60 8.48
N THR A 315 4.39 25.89 9.50
CA THR A 315 4.49 26.30 10.91
C THR A 315 5.74 25.84 11.61
N GLN A 316 6.54 24.97 10.97
CA GLN A 316 7.73 24.36 11.58
C GLN A 316 8.82 24.16 10.53
N LYS A 317 10.08 24.32 10.91
CA LYS A 317 11.23 23.94 10.07
C LYS A 317 11.60 22.47 10.23
N LYS A 318 11.35 21.91 11.40
CA LYS A 318 11.58 20.50 11.73
C LYS A 318 10.37 19.92 12.43
N THR A 319 10.13 18.66 12.22
CA THR A 319 9.06 17.92 12.90
C THR A 319 9.17 18.04 14.41
N ARG A 320 8.06 18.38 15.08
CA ARG A 320 7.94 18.61 16.53
C ARG A 320 8.69 19.85 17.06
N GLU A 321 9.08 20.77 16.21
CA GLU A 321 9.58 22.08 16.63
C GLU A 321 8.44 22.88 17.28
N GLU A 322 8.76 23.65 18.33
CA GLU A 322 7.81 24.55 18.98
C GLU A 322 7.33 25.64 18.01
N THR A 323 6.03 25.93 18.03
CA THR A 323 5.42 26.88 17.08
C THR A 323 5.18 28.26 17.68
N ALA A 324 5.44 28.45 18.97
CA ALA A 324 5.21 29.72 19.67
C ALA A 324 5.98 30.89 19.07
N TYR A 325 7.11 30.65 18.42
CA TYR A 325 7.92 31.68 17.74
C TYR A 325 7.15 32.41 16.63
N ILE A 326 6.09 31.79 16.08
CA ILE A 326 5.24 32.39 15.04
C ILE A 326 4.57 33.66 15.56
N ARG A 327 4.32 33.75 16.87
CA ARG A 327 3.71 34.91 17.49
C ARG A 327 4.52 36.21 17.26
N GLU A 328 5.84 36.08 17.24
CA GLU A 328 6.75 37.22 17.02
C GLU A 328 7.07 37.37 15.52
N LEU A 329 7.33 36.28 14.83
CA LEU A 329 7.73 36.26 13.41
C LEU A 329 6.60 36.65 12.47
N ALA A 330 5.37 36.20 12.74
CA ALA A 330 4.23 36.34 11.85
C ALA A 330 2.92 36.48 12.67
N PRO A 331 2.70 37.64 13.32
CA PRO A 331 1.59 37.87 14.25
C PRO A 331 0.20 37.74 13.61
N LEU A 332 0.01 38.09 12.34
CA LEU A 332 -1.27 37.89 11.62
C LEU A 332 -1.55 36.39 11.43
N THR A 333 -0.52 35.65 11.01
CA THR A 333 -0.59 34.19 10.87
C THR A 333 -0.86 33.52 12.21
N TRP A 334 -0.20 33.96 13.28
CA TRP A 334 -0.46 33.45 14.63
C TRP A 334 -1.91 33.66 15.05
N LYS A 335 -2.44 34.88 14.89
CA LYS A 335 -3.82 35.21 15.20
C LYS A 335 -4.82 34.36 14.40
N TYR A 336 -4.52 34.14 13.13
CA TYR A 336 -5.33 33.28 12.24
C TYR A 336 -5.33 31.82 12.70
N LEU A 337 -4.18 31.26 13.04
CA LEU A 337 -4.04 29.89 13.56
C LEU A 337 -4.79 29.72 14.88
N GLN A 338 -4.64 30.68 15.82
CA GLN A 338 -5.33 30.66 17.10
C GLN A 338 -6.86 30.73 16.94
N LYS A 339 -7.37 31.55 16.03
CA LYS A 339 -8.80 31.61 15.71
C LYS A 339 -9.38 30.25 15.29
N ASN A 340 -8.54 29.40 14.69
CA ASN A 340 -8.94 28.10 14.14
C ASN A 340 -8.42 26.91 15.00
N LYS A 341 -8.02 27.13 16.24
CA LYS A 341 -7.36 26.10 17.08
C LYS A 341 -8.21 24.83 17.22
N ASP A 342 -9.52 24.95 17.37
CA ASP A 342 -10.44 23.82 17.50
C ASP A 342 -10.36 22.85 16.31
N LEU A 343 -10.09 23.36 15.08
CA LEU A 343 -9.95 22.51 13.88
C LEU A 343 -8.64 21.71 13.91
N PHE A 344 -7.59 22.20 14.58
CA PHE A 344 -6.36 21.45 14.80
C PHE A 344 -6.52 20.39 15.87
N GLU A 345 -7.24 20.69 16.95
CA GLU A 345 -7.54 19.74 18.02
C GLU A 345 -8.45 18.60 17.55
N ALA A 346 -9.34 18.87 16.59
CA ALA A 346 -10.21 17.88 15.98
C ALA A 346 -9.51 16.91 14.99
N ARG A 347 -8.18 17.02 14.77
CA ARG A 347 -7.42 16.11 13.90
C ARG A 347 -7.44 14.69 14.46
N LYS A 348 -7.80 13.71 13.63
CA LYS A 348 -8.00 12.32 14.05
C LYS A 348 -6.72 11.48 14.16
N SER A 349 -5.64 11.91 13.50
CA SER A 349 -4.41 11.12 13.45
C SER A 349 -3.64 11.20 14.77
N SER A 350 -3.33 10.04 15.34
CA SER A 350 -2.55 9.92 16.59
C SER A 350 -1.14 10.53 16.51
N ILE A 351 -0.64 10.83 15.31
CA ILE A 351 0.67 11.45 15.09
C ILE A 351 0.76 12.83 15.76
N TYR A 352 -0.38 13.51 15.98
CA TYR A 352 -0.46 14.81 16.61
C TYR A 352 -0.56 14.76 18.15
N ASN A 353 -0.72 13.57 18.73
CA ASN A 353 -0.80 13.42 20.18
C ASN A 353 0.54 13.83 20.83
N GLY A 354 0.49 14.79 21.74
CA GLY A 354 1.67 15.33 22.41
C GLY A 354 2.61 16.13 21.49
N ALA A 355 2.16 16.52 20.31
CA ALA A 355 2.88 17.45 19.44
C ALA A 355 2.53 18.91 19.78
N PRO A 356 3.41 19.90 19.51
CA PRO A 356 3.12 21.32 19.69
C PRO A 356 1.86 21.75 18.91
N ASP A 357 1.24 22.85 19.34
CA ASP A 357 0.10 23.44 18.63
C ASP A 357 0.45 23.71 17.16
N PHE A 358 -0.52 23.54 16.26
CA PHE A 358 -0.36 23.77 14.81
C PHE A 358 0.72 22.93 14.12
N SER A 359 1.17 21.84 14.74
CA SER A 359 2.20 20.97 14.19
C SER A 359 1.85 20.40 12.83
N MET A 360 2.90 20.20 12.02
CA MET A 360 2.87 19.46 10.77
C MET A 360 3.97 18.39 10.74
N PHE A 361 3.84 17.41 9.85
CA PHE A 361 4.79 16.33 9.68
C PHE A 361 5.28 16.29 8.23
N GLY A 362 6.35 15.54 7.94
CA GLY A 362 6.97 15.52 6.64
C GLY A 362 7.68 16.83 6.28
N VAL A 363 8.12 17.57 7.31
CA VAL A 363 8.89 18.81 7.18
C VAL A 363 10.29 18.64 7.78
N GLY A 364 11.29 19.21 7.12
CA GLY A 364 12.71 19.19 7.48
C GLY A 364 13.52 19.94 6.44
N ASP A 365 14.84 19.97 6.58
CA ASP A 365 15.74 20.70 5.68
C ASP A 365 15.53 20.34 4.21
N TYR A 366 15.23 19.07 3.92
CA TYR A 366 14.87 18.55 2.60
C TYR A 366 13.63 19.21 1.97
N SER A 367 12.71 19.72 2.80
CA SER A 367 11.51 20.42 2.33
C SER A 367 11.82 21.80 1.76
N TYR A 368 12.93 22.38 2.16
CA TYR A 368 13.39 23.71 1.77
C TYR A 368 14.42 23.69 0.62
N ALA A 369 14.81 22.51 0.15
CA ALA A 369 15.71 22.39 -1.01
C ALA A 369 15.12 23.10 -2.23
N PRO A 370 15.95 23.82 -3.03
CA PRO A 370 15.48 24.61 -4.16
C PRO A 370 14.89 23.77 -5.28
N TYR A 371 15.41 22.56 -5.48
CA TYR A 371 14.98 21.65 -6.55
C TYR A 371 14.49 20.34 -5.96
N LYS A 372 13.39 19.82 -6.51
CA LYS A 372 12.84 18.52 -6.11
C LYS A 372 12.48 17.70 -7.35
N VAL A 373 12.70 16.40 -7.28
CA VAL A 373 12.19 15.45 -8.27
C VAL A 373 11.13 14.62 -7.61
N GLY A 374 9.89 14.79 -8.01
CA GLY A 374 8.75 14.20 -7.32
C GLY A 374 7.83 13.37 -8.20
N ILE A 375 7.01 12.57 -7.53
CA ILE A 375 5.99 11.71 -8.15
C ILE A 375 4.71 11.72 -7.32
N SER A 376 3.56 11.67 -8.00
CA SER A 376 2.27 11.41 -7.37
C SER A 376 2.19 9.95 -6.91
N GLY A 377 1.85 9.72 -5.64
CA GLY A 377 1.61 8.36 -5.13
C GLY A 377 0.39 7.66 -5.76
N PHE A 378 -0.54 8.40 -6.35
CA PHE A 378 -1.81 7.86 -6.88
C PHE A 378 -1.77 7.44 -8.34
N TYR A 379 -0.83 7.95 -9.13
CA TYR A 379 -0.81 7.68 -10.56
C TYR A 379 -0.41 6.23 -10.85
N LYS A 380 -1.04 5.63 -11.85
CA LYS A 380 -0.77 4.24 -12.27
C LYS A 380 0.41 4.15 -13.23
N LYS A 381 0.69 5.23 -13.96
CA LYS A 381 1.87 5.37 -14.81
C LYS A 381 2.84 6.33 -14.11
N PRO A 382 4.08 5.92 -13.83
CA PRO A 382 5.03 6.79 -13.16
C PRO A 382 5.43 7.94 -14.08
N LEU A 383 5.29 9.16 -13.58
CA LEU A 383 5.83 10.38 -14.18
C LEU A 383 6.54 11.17 -13.09
N PHE A 384 7.84 11.33 -13.24
CA PHE A 384 8.65 12.11 -12.33
C PHE A 384 8.77 13.53 -12.86
N SER A 385 8.50 14.50 -11.99
CA SER A 385 8.52 15.92 -12.33
C SER A 385 9.63 16.62 -11.56
N LEU A 386 10.45 17.41 -12.27
CA LEU A 386 11.33 18.40 -11.67
C LEU A 386 10.47 19.59 -11.22
N ILE A 387 10.58 19.96 -9.95
CA ILE A 387 9.78 20.99 -9.29
C ILE A 387 10.72 22.04 -8.71
N TYR A 388 10.53 23.30 -9.08
CA TYR A 388 11.26 24.43 -8.51
C TYR A 388 10.47 25.72 -8.68
N ASN A 389 10.91 26.77 -8.00
CA ASN A 389 10.36 28.10 -8.15
C ASN A 389 11.40 29.00 -8.82
N GLU A 390 11.00 29.70 -9.88
CA GLU A 390 11.88 30.60 -10.64
C GLU A 390 12.05 31.98 -9.98
N SER A 391 11.16 32.32 -9.05
CA SER A 391 11.25 33.62 -8.38
C SER A 391 12.29 33.60 -7.26
N GLU A 392 13.29 34.44 -7.35
CA GLU A 392 14.32 34.61 -6.32
C GLU A 392 13.76 35.07 -4.96
N ILE A 393 12.57 35.70 -4.98
CA ILE A 393 11.92 36.27 -3.77
C ILE A 393 10.99 35.25 -3.11
N SER A 394 10.67 34.14 -3.78
CA SER A 394 9.65 33.23 -3.30
C SER A 394 10.24 31.95 -2.73
N HIS A 395 9.49 31.38 -1.78
CA HIS A 395 9.86 30.18 -1.06
C HIS A 395 9.97 28.93 -1.93
N SER A 396 10.74 27.95 -1.48
CA SER A 396 10.80 26.60 -2.05
C SER A 396 9.42 25.97 -2.10
N VAL A 397 9.16 25.18 -3.14
CA VAL A 397 7.86 24.50 -3.30
C VAL A 397 7.71 23.37 -2.31
N MET A 398 6.66 23.40 -1.50
CA MET A 398 6.26 22.28 -0.65
C MET A 398 5.49 21.26 -1.48
N VAL A 399 5.66 19.98 -1.16
CA VAL A 399 4.95 18.86 -1.77
C VAL A 399 3.99 18.27 -0.74
N ASP A 400 2.77 17.90 -1.12
CA ASP A 400 1.80 17.34 -0.18
C ASP A 400 2.07 15.86 0.17
N ASP A 401 1.50 15.38 1.28
CA ASP A 401 1.71 14.03 1.85
C ASP A 401 1.24 12.87 0.97
N THR A 402 0.55 13.16 -0.14
CA THR A 402 0.14 12.16 -1.13
C THR A 402 1.16 11.93 -2.23
N SER A 403 2.29 12.62 -2.15
CA SER A 403 3.37 12.61 -3.12
C SER A 403 4.71 12.32 -2.44
N TYR A 404 5.67 11.85 -3.22
CA TYR A 404 7.02 11.53 -2.77
C TYR A 404 8.03 12.27 -3.63
N PHE A 405 9.19 12.64 -3.05
CA PHE A 405 10.21 13.40 -3.76
C PHE A 405 11.63 13.14 -3.25
N LEU A 406 12.58 13.41 -4.11
CA LEU A 406 14.01 13.57 -3.82
C LEU A 406 14.34 15.08 -3.83
N SER A 407 15.24 15.52 -2.96
CA SER A 407 15.68 16.91 -2.84
C SER A 407 17.09 17.09 -3.39
N PHE A 408 17.35 18.26 -4.03
CA PHE A 408 18.61 18.61 -4.66
C PHE A 408 18.93 20.08 -4.43
N ASP A 409 20.23 20.39 -4.33
CA ASP A 409 20.73 21.76 -4.16
C ASP A 409 21.03 22.44 -5.51
N ASN A 410 21.21 21.67 -6.58
CA ASN A 410 21.50 22.20 -7.91
C ASN A 410 20.55 21.65 -8.99
N TYR A 411 20.36 22.46 -10.03
CA TYR A 411 19.47 22.16 -11.15
C TYR A 411 19.93 20.94 -11.97
N ASN A 412 21.24 20.85 -12.26
CA ASN A 412 21.78 19.81 -13.13
C ASN A 412 21.53 18.41 -12.58
N ASP A 413 21.75 18.21 -11.28
CA ASP A 413 21.52 16.93 -10.63
C ASP A 413 20.03 16.58 -10.58
N ALA A 414 19.19 17.57 -10.26
CA ALA A 414 17.74 17.37 -10.24
C ALA A 414 17.19 17.07 -11.65
N TYR A 415 17.63 17.79 -12.67
CA TYR A 415 17.22 17.57 -14.06
C TYR A 415 17.66 16.19 -14.55
N THR A 416 18.92 15.83 -14.32
CA THR A 416 19.48 14.52 -14.70
C THR A 416 18.74 13.38 -14.02
N CYS A 417 18.47 13.51 -12.70
CA CYS A 417 17.70 12.53 -11.95
C CYS A 417 16.27 12.39 -12.51
N MET A 418 15.60 13.49 -12.84
CA MET A 418 14.28 13.48 -13.46
C MET A 418 14.29 12.72 -14.79
N LEU A 419 15.25 12.98 -15.66
CA LEU A 419 15.38 12.24 -16.93
C LEU A 419 15.66 10.73 -16.68
N LEU A 420 16.58 10.41 -15.76
CA LEU A 420 16.94 9.04 -15.41
C LEU A 420 15.72 8.26 -14.94
N LEU A 421 14.93 8.83 -14.02
CA LEU A 421 13.73 8.21 -13.48
C LEU A 421 12.61 8.05 -14.54
N ASN A 422 12.57 8.89 -15.56
CA ASN A 422 11.64 8.78 -16.68
C ASN A 422 12.18 7.94 -17.84
N SER A 423 13.42 7.44 -17.78
CA SER A 423 14.00 6.59 -18.82
C SER A 423 13.27 5.24 -18.90
N GLU A 424 13.25 4.64 -20.08
CA GLU A 424 12.47 3.45 -20.36
C GLU A 424 12.81 2.26 -19.44
N LYS A 425 14.09 1.98 -19.22
CA LYS A 425 14.55 0.89 -18.34
C LYS A 425 14.09 1.08 -16.91
N VAL A 426 14.20 2.31 -16.39
CA VAL A 426 13.76 2.62 -15.01
C VAL A 426 12.24 2.54 -14.89
N GLN A 427 11.50 3.02 -15.89
CA GLN A 427 10.05 2.91 -15.93
C GLN A 427 9.59 1.45 -15.97
N GLN A 428 10.20 0.61 -16.80
CA GLN A 428 9.90 -0.82 -16.87
C GLN A 428 10.17 -1.52 -15.53
N PHE A 429 11.31 -1.23 -14.90
CA PHE A 429 11.63 -1.76 -13.58
C PHE A 429 10.60 -1.33 -12.52
N LEU A 430 10.27 -0.05 -12.44
CA LEU A 430 9.27 0.46 -11.48
C LEU A 430 7.89 -0.18 -11.69
N LEU A 431 7.48 -0.40 -12.94
CA LEU A 431 6.24 -1.08 -13.25
C LEU A 431 6.24 -2.55 -12.81
N SER A 432 7.40 -3.22 -12.82
CA SER A 432 7.52 -4.61 -12.38
C SER A 432 7.43 -4.78 -10.86
N ILE A 433 7.82 -3.76 -10.09
CA ILE A 433 7.80 -3.80 -8.62
C ILE A 433 6.60 -3.06 -7.99
N SER A 434 5.75 -2.46 -8.81
CA SER A 434 4.53 -1.76 -8.40
C SER A 434 3.28 -2.50 -8.88
N PHE A 435 2.18 -2.34 -8.15
CA PHE A 435 0.92 -3.00 -8.47
C PHE A 435 -0.16 -1.95 -8.76
N LYS A 436 -0.68 -1.97 -9.99
CA LYS A 436 -1.65 -0.96 -10.50
C LYS A 436 -2.98 -0.95 -9.76
N ASP A 437 -3.36 -2.06 -9.13
CA ASP A 437 -4.54 -2.20 -8.29
C ASP A 437 -4.36 -1.57 -6.89
N SER A 438 -3.14 -1.26 -6.48
CA SER A 438 -2.87 -0.52 -5.25
C SER A 438 -3.37 0.91 -5.37
N LYS A 439 -3.97 1.45 -4.29
CA LYS A 439 -4.38 2.87 -4.24
C LYS A 439 -3.21 3.82 -4.47
N ARG A 440 -2.02 3.46 -3.95
CA ARG A 440 -0.76 4.20 -4.12
C ARG A 440 0.32 3.23 -4.59
N PRO A 441 0.52 3.02 -5.91
CA PRO A 441 1.52 2.09 -6.43
C PRO A 441 2.96 2.50 -6.09
N TYR A 442 3.23 3.81 -6.06
CA TYR A 442 4.57 4.37 -5.83
C TYR A 442 4.65 4.97 -4.43
N THR A 443 4.83 4.12 -3.42
CA THR A 443 5.09 4.54 -2.04
C THR A 443 6.59 4.75 -1.83
N LYS A 444 6.98 5.45 -0.74
CA LYS A 444 8.40 5.57 -0.33
C LYS A 444 9.09 4.21 -0.31
N LYS A 445 8.44 3.16 0.24
CA LYS A 445 8.99 1.80 0.32
C LYS A 445 9.28 1.19 -1.07
N VAL A 446 8.41 1.42 -2.05
CA VAL A 446 8.60 0.96 -3.44
C VAL A 446 9.72 1.74 -4.10
N LEU A 447 9.68 3.08 -4.02
CA LEU A 447 10.66 3.96 -4.66
C LEU A 447 12.07 3.78 -4.09
N GLN A 448 12.19 3.49 -2.79
CA GLN A 448 13.49 3.27 -2.12
C GLN A 448 14.19 1.99 -2.62
N ARG A 449 13.49 1.06 -3.26
CA ARG A 449 14.06 -0.15 -3.88
C ARG A 449 14.84 0.13 -5.16
N LEU A 450 14.66 1.30 -5.78
CA LEU A 450 15.37 1.69 -7.00
C LEU A 450 16.79 2.16 -6.66
N ASP A 451 17.80 1.42 -7.08
CA ASP A 451 19.21 1.79 -6.91
C ASP A 451 19.65 2.77 -8.00
N ILE A 452 19.84 4.05 -7.64
CA ILE A 452 20.25 5.09 -8.57
C ILE A 452 21.62 4.80 -9.21
N ASN A 453 22.54 4.21 -8.47
CA ASN A 453 23.85 3.81 -9.02
C ASN A 453 23.70 2.73 -10.10
N LYS A 454 22.86 1.73 -9.88
CA LYS A 454 22.54 0.75 -10.93
C LYS A 454 21.86 1.42 -12.13
N CYS A 455 20.96 2.38 -11.90
CA CYS A 455 20.35 3.13 -12.98
C CYS A 455 21.40 3.86 -13.83
N THR A 456 22.33 4.57 -13.22
CA THR A 456 23.38 5.30 -13.95
C THR A 456 24.35 4.40 -14.71
N LYS A 457 24.54 3.17 -14.26
CA LYS A 457 25.37 2.17 -14.97
C LYS A 457 24.65 1.55 -16.17
N ASN A 458 23.32 1.44 -16.11
CA ASN A 458 22.51 0.76 -17.12
C ASN A 458 21.85 1.70 -18.12
N VAL A 459 21.77 3.01 -17.85
CA VAL A 459 21.21 4.02 -18.74
C VAL A 459 22.34 4.86 -19.30
N SER A 460 22.41 4.97 -20.61
CA SER A 460 23.39 5.78 -21.32
C SER A 460 22.93 7.23 -21.50
N VAL A 461 23.84 8.15 -21.77
CA VAL A 461 23.49 9.55 -22.11
C VAL A 461 22.58 9.62 -23.35
N ARG A 462 22.75 8.73 -24.32
CA ARG A 462 21.89 8.63 -25.50
C ARG A 462 20.45 8.30 -25.13
N GLU A 463 20.25 7.42 -24.15
CA GLU A 463 18.91 7.08 -23.63
C GLU A 463 18.30 8.26 -22.86
N LEU A 464 19.11 9.06 -22.15
CA LEU A 464 18.64 10.29 -21.51
C LEU A 464 18.24 11.35 -22.55
N LEU A 465 19.01 11.54 -23.61
CA LEU A 465 18.65 12.41 -24.74
C LEU A 465 17.33 11.99 -25.41
N ASN A 466 17.14 10.68 -25.60
CA ASN A 466 15.88 10.15 -26.12
C ASN A 466 14.72 10.39 -25.15
N THR A 467 14.97 10.29 -23.86
CA THR A 467 13.95 10.56 -22.82
C THR A 467 13.57 12.03 -22.80
N GLU A 468 14.56 12.92 -22.87
CA GLU A 468 14.38 14.37 -22.98
C GLU A 468 13.49 14.74 -24.17
N GLN A 469 13.77 14.18 -25.35
CA GLN A 469 12.97 14.37 -26.56
C GLN A 469 11.53 13.80 -26.41
N LYS A 470 11.39 12.58 -25.87
CA LYS A 470 10.07 11.96 -25.62
C LYS A 470 9.20 12.76 -24.65
N LEU A 471 9.83 13.47 -23.71
CA LEU A 471 9.16 14.36 -22.75
C LEU A 471 8.82 15.74 -23.34
N GLY A 472 9.24 16.02 -24.57
CA GLY A 472 9.03 17.31 -25.25
C GLY A 472 9.85 18.46 -24.65
N LEU A 473 11.02 18.14 -24.10
CA LEU A 473 11.93 19.10 -23.49
C LEU A 473 12.98 19.59 -24.51
N GLU A 474 13.46 20.81 -24.32
CA GLU A 474 14.62 21.32 -25.06
C GLU A 474 15.88 20.56 -24.65
N LYS A 475 16.80 20.40 -25.62
CA LYS A 475 18.05 19.67 -25.37
C LYS A 475 18.90 20.40 -24.33
N TYR A 476 19.14 19.75 -23.21
CA TYR A 476 19.93 20.29 -22.10
C TYR A 476 21.00 19.32 -21.62
N ILE A 477 20.64 18.02 -21.51
CA ILE A 477 21.55 16.99 -20.98
C ILE A 477 22.79 16.82 -21.89
N SER A 478 23.96 16.72 -21.27
CA SER A 478 25.23 16.44 -21.92
C SER A 478 26.00 15.33 -21.24
N ASP A 479 27.02 14.77 -21.87
CA ASP A 479 27.91 13.80 -21.25
C ASP A 479 28.56 14.36 -19.98
N GLU A 480 29.02 15.61 -20.01
CA GLU A 480 29.66 16.26 -18.86
C GLU A 480 28.70 16.34 -17.66
N ILE A 481 27.47 16.83 -17.86
CA ILE A 481 26.45 16.89 -16.82
C ILE A 481 26.15 15.50 -16.28
N TYR A 482 26.03 14.50 -17.15
CA TYR A 482 25.74 13.13 -16.72
C TYR A 482 26.89 12.49 -15.95
N GLN A 483 28.13 12.71 -16.36
CA GLN A 483 29.31 12.20 -15.62
C GLN A 483 29.45 12.86 -14.25
N HIS A 484 29.11 14.16 -14.15
CA HIS A 484 29.04 14.86 -12.86
C HIS A 484 28.01 14.19 -11.93
N PHE A 485 26.79 14.00 -12.42
CA PHE A 485 25.72 13.33 -11.66
C PHE A 485 26.12 11.92 -11.22
N LYS A 486 26.74 11.12 -12.08
CA LYS A 486 27.24 9.79 -11.73
C LYS A 486 28.19 9.80 -10.52
N LYS A 487 29.03 10.81 -10.45
CA LYS A 487 29.99 10.97 -9.34
C LYS A 487 29.30 11.44 -8.06
N SER A 488 28.25 12.26 -8.16
CA SER A 488 27.53 12.78 -6.97
C SER A 488 26.66 11.72 -6.30
N VAL A 489 26.24 10.67 -7.03
CA VAL A 489 25.39 9.60 -6.51
C VAL A 489 26.10 8.28 -6.28
N ALA A 490 27.39 8.18 -6.63
CA ALA A 490 28.25 7.01 -6.40
C ALA A 490 28.64 6.91 -4.93
#